data_e5766caa655aa3f7ab5832b823a49139
#
_entry.id   e5766caa655aa3f7ab5832b823a49139
#
_cell.length_a   1.000
_cell.length_b   1.000
_cell.length_c   1.000
_cell.angle_alpha   90.00
_cell.angle_beta   90.00
_cell.angle_gamma   90.00
#
_symmetry.space_group_name_H-M   'P 1'
#
loop_
_entity.id
_entity.type
_entity.pdbx_description
1 polymer ?
#
loop_
_entity_poly.entity_id
_entity_poly.type
_entity_poly.pdbx_seq_one_letter_code
_entity_poly.pdbx_strand_id
1 'polypeptide(L)'
;GWNQLTVKHDASLFDQIKDEAYVYFNHSYYCQAGDSSDVIATTDYGINYACAVRRENIFGVQFHPEKSQAVGLQILKNFVEAA
;
A
#
# COMPACT_ATOMS: atom_id res chain seq x y z
N GLY A 1 2.12 13.10 5.52
CA GLY A 1 2.45 12.60 6.85
C GLY A 1 2.40 11.09 6.96
N TRP A 2 2.63 10.59 8.15
CA TRP A 2 2.62 9.15 8.42
C TRP A 2 1.22 8.67 8.73
N ASN A 3 0.84 7.51 8.20
CA ASN A 3 -0.42 6.86 8.54
C ASN A 3 -0.26 5.35 8.41
N GLN A 4 -1.20 4.62 9.00
CA GLN A 4 -1.17 3.17 9.05
C GLN A 4 -1.88 2.55 7.85
N LEU A 5 -1.38 1.38 7.42
CA LEU A 5 -1.99 0.56 6.38
C LEU A 5 -2.84 -0.54 7.00
N THR A 6 -3.96 -0.84 6.37
CA THR A 6 -4.66 -2.11 6.54
C THR A 6 -4.42 -2.92 5.27
N VAL A 7 -3.69 -4.03 5.37
CA VAL A 7 -3.23 -4.80 4.22
C VAL A 7 -3.99 -6.10 4.07
N LYS A 8 -4.09 -6.60 2.82
CA LYS A 8 -4.52 -7.97 2.56
C LYS A 8 -3.31 -8.88 2.70
N HIS A 9 -3.37 -9.81 3.64
CA HIS A 9 -2.23 -10.65 4.01
C HIS A 9 -1.80 -11.63 2.91
N ASP A 10 -2.66 -11.92 1.95
CA ASP A 10 -2.34 -12.78 0.81
C ASP A 10 -1.71 -12.02 -0.36
N ALA A 11 -1.58 -10.70 -0.26
CA ALA A 11 -0.96 -9.90 -1.30
C ALA A 11 0.57 -9.96 -1.17
N SER A 12 1.25 -10.40 -2.24
CA SER A 12 2.70 -10.58 -2.23
C SER A 12 3.46 -9.28 -2.00
N LEU A 13 2.90 -8.14 -2.42
CA LEU A 13 3.54 -6.83 -2.22
C LEU A 13 3.74 -6.51 -0.73
N PHE A 14 2.86 -7.04 0.13
CA PHE A 14 2.90 -6.78 1.57
C PHE A 14 3.41 -7.97 2.38
N ASP A 15 4.11 -8.90 1.72
CA ASP A 15 4.75 -10.02 2.42
C ASP A 15 5.72 -9.48 3.48
N GLN A 16 5.67 -10.04 4.69
CA GLN A 16 6.46 -9.60 5.86
C GLN A 16 6.15 -8.17 6.34
N ILE A 17 5.07 -7.55 5.85
CA ILE A 17 4.60 -6.26 6.34
C ILE A 17 3.50 -6.53 7.36
N LYS A 18 3.65 -5.95 8.55
CA LYS A 18 2.62 -6.06 9.59
C LYS A 18 1.41 -5.21 9.24
N ASP A 19 0.23 -5.70 9.58
CA ASP A 19 -0.96 -4.86 9.56
C ASP A 19 -0.75 -3.66 10.49
N GLU A 20 -1.32 -2.52 10.13
CA GLU A 20 -1.14 -1.26 10.84
C GLU A 20 0.29 -0.70 10.77
N ALA A 21 1.14 -1.18 9.86
CA ALA A 21 2.45 -0.59 9.61
C ALA A 21 2.29 0.86 9.13
N TYR A 22 3.21 1.73 9.54
CA TYR A 22 3.20 3.13 9.14
C TYR A 22 3.98 3.35 7.84
N VAL A 23 3.39 4.14 6.94
CA VAL A 23 4.05 4.60 5.72
C VAL A 23 3.83 6.10 5.54
N TYR A 24 4.63 6.73 4.71
CA TYR A 24 4.57 8.17 4.47
C TYR A 24 3.64 8.47 3.30
N PHE A 25 2.68 9.37 3.53
CA PHE A 25 1.67 9.78 2.54
C PHE A 25 1.81 11.25 2.15
N ASN A 26 1.43 11.54 0.91
CA ASN A 26 0.98 12.86 0.50
C ASN A 26 -0.55 12.79 0.36
N HIS A 27 -1.29 13.43 1.25
CA HIS A 27 -2.75 13.36 1.30
C HIS A 27 -3.46 14.41 0.45
N SER A 28 -2.79 14.97 -0.55
CA SER A 28 -3.39 15.97 -1.42
C SER A 28 -4.60 15.44 -2.19
N TYR A 29 -4.61 14.15 -2.50
CA TYR A 29 -5.71 13.46 -3.18
C TYR A 29 -5.61 11.96 -2.92
N TYR A 30 -6.65 11.21 -3.29
CA TYR A 30 -6.66 9.77 -3.15
C TYR A 30 -7.33 9.11 -4.35
N CYS A 31 -7.02 7.82 -4.55
CA CYS A 31 -7.57 7.01 -5.63
C CYS A 31 -8.86 6.31 -5.22
N GLN A 32 -9.74 6.10 -6.20
CA GLN A 32 -10.85 5.16 -6.05
C GLN A 32 -10.64 4.03 -7.04
N ALA A 33 -10.57 2.80 -6.53
CA ALA A 33 -10.45 1.62 -7.38
C ALA A 33 -11.80 1.33 -8.02
N GLY A 34 -11.81 1.05 -9.33
CA GLY A 34 -13.03 0.69 -10.04
C GLY A 34 -13.54 -0.70 -9.66
N ASP A 35 -12.63 -1.59 -9.23
CA ASP A 35 -12.95 -2.94 -8.78
C ASP A 35 -12.34 -3.13 -7.39
N SER A 36 -13.18 -3.43 -6.41
CA SER A 36 -12.74 -3.61 -5.03
C SER A 36 -11.81 -4.80 -4.84
N SER A 37 -11.85 -5.79 -5.74
CA SER A 37 -10.94 -6.93 -5.70
C SER A 37 -9.50 -6.55 -6.02
N ASP A 38 -9.28 -5.42 -6.68
CA ASP A 38 -7.94 -4.89 -6.98
C ASP A 38 -7.29 -4.20 -5.76
N VAL A 39 -8.07 -3.89 -4.74
CA VAL A 39 -7.56 -3.19 -3.55
C VAL A 39 -6.80 -4.16 -2.67
N ILE A 40 -5.53 -3.87 -2.40
CA ILE A 40 -4.67 -4.71 -1.54
C ILE A 40 -4.27 -4.03 -0.24
N ALA A 41 -4.49 -2.73 -0.12
CA ALA A 41 -4.35 -2.04 1.17
C ALA A 41 -5.26 -0.82 1.22
N THR A 42 -5.70 -0.49 2.42
CA THR A 42 -6.47 0.71 2.70
C THR A 42 -5.83 1.50 3.83
N THR A 43 -6.20 2.75 3.95
CA THR A 43 -5.81 3.59 5.09
C THR A 43 -6.98 4.46 5.49
N ASP A 44 -7.00 4.89 6.75
CA ASP A 44 -8.03 5.77 7.30
C ASP A 44 -7.42 7.16 7.52
N TYR A 45 -7.98 8.16 6.83
CA TYR A 45 -7.58 9.55 7.00
C TYR A 45 -8.85 10.42 7.00
N GLY A 46 -9.67 10.23 8.03
CA GLY A 46 -11.00 10.81 8.10
C GLY A 46 -12.05 9.99 7.33
N ILE A 47 -11.66 9.43 6.20
CA ILE A 47 -12.41 8.41 5.46
C ILE A 47 -11.49 7.23 5.19
N ASN A 48 -12.05 6.05 5.03
CA ASN A 48 -11.28 4.86 4.66
C ASN A 48 -11.20 4.78 3.13
N TYR A 49 -9.99 4.72 2.56
CA TYR A 49 -9.83 4.68 1.12
C TYR A 49 -8.71 3.72 0.70
N ALA A 50 -8.76 3.29 -0.57
CA ALA A 50 -7.74 2.43 -1.14
C ALA A 50 -6.42 3.20 -1.28
N CYS A 51 -5.34 2.65 -0.77
CA CYS A 51 -4.00 3.25 -0.88
C CYS A 51 -3.02 2.36 -1.62
N ALA A 52 -3.40 1.13 -1.96
CA ALA A 52 -2.63 0.26 -2.85
C ALA A 52 -3.58 -0.63 -3.62
N VAL A 53 -3.31 -0.81 -4.89
CA VAL A 53 -4.10 -1.63 -5.80
C VAL A 53 -3.18 -2.53 -6.60
N ARG A 54 -3.75 -3.65 -7.07
CA ARG A 54 -3.04 -4.58 -7.93
C ARG A 54 -3.99 -5.16 -8.96
N ARG A 55 -3.53 -5.23 -10.21
CA ARG A 55 -4.19 -6.03 -11.24
C ARG A 55 -3.11 -6.81 -11.97
N GLU A 56 -3.19 -8.15 -11.89
CA GLU A 56 -2.16 -9.05 -12.42
C GLU A 56 -0.80 -8.74 -11.78
N ASN A 57 0.21 -8.33 -12.56
CA ASN A 57 1.52 -7.95 -12.04
C ASN A 57 1.75 -6.42 -12.04
N ILE A 58 0.68 -5.64 -12.15
CA ILE A 58 0.73 -4.19 -12.11
C ILE A 58 0.29 -3.72 -10.73
N PHE A 59 1.12 -2.90 -10.07
CA PHE A 59 0.87 -2.38 -8.74
C PHE A 59 0.82 -0.86 -8.77
N GLY A 60 -0.09 -0.29 -8.00
CA GLY A 60 -0.14 1.14 -7.76
C GLY A 60 -0.23 1.43 -6.27
N VAL A 61 0.54 2.39 -5.77
CA VAL A 61 0.50 2.80 -4.37
C VAL A 61 0.33 4.30 -4.27
N GLN A 62 -0.38 4.74 -3.22
CA GLN A 62 -0.66 6.15 -2.97
C GLN A 62 0.32 6.75 -1.97
N PHE A 63 1.09 5.94 -1.28
CA PHE A 63 2.12 6.37 -0.33
C PHE A 63 3.50 6.37 -0.99
N HIS A 64 4.48 6.89 -0.27
CA HIS A 64 5.87 6.97 -0.76
C HIS A 64 6.71 5.87 -0.11
N PRO A 65 6.94 4.71 -0.78
CA PRO A 65 7.77 3.65 -0.20
C PRO A 65 9.18 4.14 0.09
N GLU A 66 9.75 4.98 -0.78
CA GLU A 66 11.11 5.51 -0.63
C GLU A 66 11.26 6.41 0.62
N LYS A 67 10.15 6.93 1.16
CA LYS A 67 10.13 7.76 2.37
C LYS A 67 9.61 7.01 3.59
N SER A 68 9.33 5.71 3.47
CA SER A 68 8.67 4.93 4.50
C SER A 68 9.63 4.04 5.28
N GLN A 69 10.92 4.35 5.27
CA GLN A 69 11.97 3.67 6.05
C GLN A 69 11.99 2.16 5.78
N ALA A 70 12.13 1.35 6.84
CA ALA A 70 12.26 -0.10 6.70
C ALA A 70 11.03 -0.76 6.06
N VAL A 71 9.84 -0.28 6.37
CA VAL A 71 8.59 -0.79 5.78
C VAL A 71 8.61 -0.55 4.27
N GLY A 72 9.00 0.65 3.85
CA GLY A 72 9.08 0.98 2.42
C GLY A 72 10.11 0.15 1.69
N LEU A 73 11.27 -0.09 2.28
CA LEU A 73 12.31 -0.94 1.70
C LEU A 73 11.80 -2.38 1.51
N GLN A 74 11.08 -2.91 2.49
CA GLN A 74 10.50 -4.26 2.38
C GLN A 74 9.46 -4.32 1.25
N ILE A 75 8.63 -3.30 1.10
CA ILE A 75 7.64 -3.24 0.02
C ILE A 75 8.33 -3.20 -1.35
N LEU A 76 9.36 -2.38 -1.50
CA LEU A 76 10.12 -2.30 -2.75
C LEU A 76 10.79 -3.64 -3.08
N LYS A 77 11.36 -4.30 -2.09
CA LYS A 77 11.94 -5.63 -2.26
C LYS A 77 10.88 -6.64 -2.72
N ASN A 78 9.71 -6.63 -2.09
CA ASN A 78 8.61 -7.52 -2.45
C ASN A 78 8.17 -7.28 -3.90
N PHE A 79 8.12 -6.02 -4.33
CA PHE A 79 7.77 -5.68 -5.69
C PHE A 79 8.76 -6.27 -6.70
N VAL A 80 10.05 -6.12 -6.44
CA VAL A 80 11.09 -6.66 -7.32
C VAL A 80 10.99 -8.19 -7.41
N GLU A 81 10.76 -8.85 -6.28
CA GLU A 81 10.69 -10.32 -6.25
C GLU A 81 9.40 -10.86 -6.86
N ALA A 82 8.31 -10.09 -6.84
CA ALA A 82 7.03 -10.50 -7.42
C ALA A 82 6.94 -10.27 -8.93
N ALA A 83 7.79 -9.42 -9.47
CA ALA A 83 7.77 -9.06 -10.90
C ALA A 83 8.27 -10.19 -11.82
#